data_35a78a677813c4be835cbccad9928481
#
_entry.id   35a78a677813c4be835cbccad9928481
#
_cell.length_a   1.000
_cell.length_b   1.000
_cell.length_c   1.000
_cell.angle_alpha   90.00
_cell.angle_beta   90.00
_cell.angle_gamma   90.00
#
_symmetry.space_group_name_H-M   'P 1'
#
loop_
_entity.id
_entity.type
_entity.pdbx_description
1 polymer ?
#
loop_
_entity_poly.entity_id
_entity_poly.type
_entity_poly.pdbx_seq_one_letter_code
_entity_poly.pdbx_strand_id
1 'polypeptide(L)'
;MSERLLGVVLCGGRSSRMGRDKSALPYPSDSSSGGTFLSHAIDRMNQVCDDVVISGNADFPPYVSIPDPVAHRGPVVGIAATLTFAADKNFGACFFIPVDVPDFSINDLQDLKSTWRETGQTTLAVSDRTEPLIGIYSVSNLPELDRLAASEDRSLFRFFRRGAVSHSTVSIDPLRCRNINTPEDLEHHGQ
;
A
#
# COMPACT_ATOMS: atom_id res chain seq x y z
N MET A 1 -20.57 7.21 -7.13
CA MET A 1 -19.54 6.16 -6.91
C MET A 1 -19.63 5.73 -5.45
N SER A 2 -19.26 4.50 -5.12
CA SER A 2 -19.25 4.03 -3.72
C SER A 2 -18.22 4.85 -2.92
N GLU A 3 -18.56 5.23 -1.69
CA GLU A 3 -17.64 5.90 -0.76
C GLU A 3 -16.84 4.89 0.08
N ARG A 4 -17.08 3.58 -0.11
CA ARG A 4 -16.37 2.53 0.62
C ARG A 4 -14.92 2.45 0.17
N LEU A 5 -14.03 2.36 1.15
CA LEU A 5 -12.58 2.33 0.97
C LEU A 5 -12.03 0.98 1.43
N LEU A 6 -11.38 0.25 0.52
CA LEU A 6 -10.69 -1.00 0.82
C LEU A 6 -9.25 -0.72 1.20
N GLY A 7 -8.85 -1.11 2.41
CA GLY A 7 -7.46 -1.10 2.83
C GLY A 7 -6.67 -2.25 2.20
N VAL A 8 -5.47 -1.98 1.74
CA VAL A 8 -4.63 -2.96 1.05
C VAL A 8 -3.20 -2.89 1.59
N VAL A 9 -2.77 -3.94 2.27
CA VAL A 9 -1.38 -4.08 2.68
C VAL A 9 -0.60 -4.79 1.58
N LEU A 10 0.38 -4.09 0.99
CA LEU A 10 1.24 -4.64 -0.05
C LEU A 10 2.31 -5.55 0.58
N CYS A 11 2.15 -6.85 0.44
CA CYS A 11 3.07 -7.90 0.89
C CYS A 11 3.75 -8.58 -0.29
N GLY A 12 4.27 -7.80 -1.23
CA GLY A 12 4.96 -8.29 -2.41
C GLY A 12 6.37 -7.73 -2.50
N GLY A 13 7.25 -8.49 -3.11
CA GLY A 13 8.62 -8.07 -3.39
C GLY A 13 9.63 -9.19 -3.12
N ARG A 14 10.83 -9.03 -3.67
CA ARG A 14 11.94 -9.93 -3.38
C ARG A 14 12.48 -9.63 -1.97
N SER A 15 11.95 -10.29 -0.94
CA SER A 15 12.54 -10.31 0.43
C SER A 15 13.91 -11.00 0.48
N SER A 16 14.59 -11.12 -0.68
CA SER A 16 15.86 -11.85 -0.85
C SER A 16 17.02 -11.29 -0.01
N ARG A 17 16.94 -10.02 0.41
CA ARG A 17 17.98 -9.38 1.22
C ARG A 17 17.89 -9.71 2.71
N MET A 18 16.69 -10.00 3.21
CA MET A 18 16.44 -10.35 4.61
C MET A 18 16.44 -11.87 4.84
N GLY A 19 16.46 -12.70 3.77
CA GLY A 19 16.41 -14.17 3.88
C GLY A 19 15.10 -14.72 4.49
N ARG A 20 14.16 -13.85 4.88
CA ARG A 20 12.87 -14.19 5.50
C ARG A 20 11.77 -13.30 4.93
N ASP A 21 10.53 -13.75 5.05
CA ASP A 21 9.36 -12.95 4.73
C ASP A 21 9.21 -11.79 5.74
N LYS A 22 9.34 -10.55 5.27
CA LYS A 22 9.22 -9.36 6.11
C LYS A 22 7.88 -9.28 6.83
N SER A 23 6.81 -9.75 6.21
CA SER A 23 5.46 -9.68 6.78
C SER A 23 5.38 -10.42 8.12
N ALA A 24 6.15 -11.48 8.29
CA ALA A 24 6.19 -12.32 9.48
C ALA A 24 7.24 -11.88 10.53
N LEU A 25 8.06 -10.84 10.25
CA LEU A 25 9.05 -10.35 11.21
C LEU A 25 8.36 -9.66 12.39
N PRO A 26 8.86 -9.84 13.64
CA PRO A 26 8.34 -9.14 14.81
C PRO A 26 8.41 -7.62 14.65
N TYR A 27 7.34 -6.92 15.07
CA TYR A 27 7.33 -5.47 15.13
C TYR A 27 6.37 -4.98 16.26
N PRO A 28 6.79 -4.04 17.13
CA PRO A 28 8.19 -3.59 17.31
C PRO A 28 9.14 -4.74 17.62
N SER A 29 10.43 -4.59 17.29
CA SER A 29 11.43 -5.67 17.40
C SER A 29 11.66 -6.21 18.82
N ASP A 30 11.30 -5.40 19.84
CA ASP A 30 11.41 -5.70 21.28
C ASP A 30 10.09 -6.17 21.90
N SER A 31 9.01 -6.27 21.10
CA SER A 31 7.70 -6.58 21.64
C SER A 31 7.56 -8.04 22.04
N SER A 32 7.37 -8.26 23.34
CA SER A 32 6.86 -9.53 23.90
C SER A 32 5.40 -9.82 23.46
N SER A 33 4.75 -8.90 22.75
CA SER A 33 3.34 -8.94 22.38
C SER A 33 3.02 -9.79 21.13
N GLY A 34 4.05 -10.32 20.45
CA GLY A 34 3.86 -11.20 19.27
C GLY A 34 3.36 -10.50 18.01
N GLY A 35 3.39 -9.16 17.94
CA GLY A 35 3.04 -8.39 16.75
C GLY A 35 4.05 -8.60 15.61
N THR A 36 3.59 -8.47 14.37
CA THR A 36 4.42 -8.52 13.16
C THR A 36 4.24 -7.25 12.34
N PHE A 37 5.12 -7.00 11.37
CA PHE A 37 4.92 -5.90 10.42
C PHE A 37 3.55 -5.95 9.74
N LEU A 38 3.09 -7.16 9.39
CA LEU A 38 1.79 -7.35 8.75
C LEU A 38 0.64 -7.02 9.71
N SER A 39 0.65 -7.55 10.94
CA SER A 39 -0.40 -7.24 11.92
C SER A 39 -0.45 -5.74 12.22
N HIS A 40 0.71 -5.10 12.39
CA HIS A 40 0.80 -3.67 12.63
C HIS A 40 0.24 -2.83 11.47
N ALA A 41 0.55 -3.19 10.22
CA ALA A 41 -0.01 -2.52 9.05
C ALA A 41 -1.53 -2.70 8.96
N ILE A 42 -2.03 -3.92 9.18
CA ILE A 42 -3.46 -4.23 9.16
C ILE A 42 -4.21 -3.46 10.25
N ASP A 43 -3.68 -3.42 11.47
CA ASP A 43 -4.31 -2.70 12.60
C ASP A 43 -4.48 -1.20 12.33
N ARG A 44 -3.51 -0.59 11.66
CA ARG A 44 -3.62 0.81 11.22
C ARG A 44 -4.68 0.99 10.12
N MET A 45 -4.68 0.11 9.12
CA MET A 45 -5.64 0.19 8.02
C MET A 45 -7.08 -0.04 8.48
N ASN A 46 -7.31 -0.94 9.46
CA ASN A 46 -8.63 -1.17 10.06
C ASN A 46 -9.22 0.07 10.75
N GLN A 47 -8.38 1.02 11.18
CA GLN A 47 -8.86 2.26 11.81
C GLN A 47 -9.37 3.30 10.80
N VAL A 48 -9.03 3.15 9.51
CA VAL A 48 -9.34 4.15 8.49
C VAL A 48 -10.12 3.61 7.30
N CYS A 49 -10.12 2.30 7.07
CA CYS A 49 -10.80 1.65 5.95
C CYS A 49 -12.02 0.85 6.39
N ASP A 50 -12.91 0.54 5.43
CA ASP A 50 -14.15 -0.20 5.71
C ASP A 50 -13.93 -1.72 5.75
N ASP A 51 -12.86 -2.20 5.12
CA ASP A 51 -12.38 -3.58 5.12
C ASP A 51 -10.89 -3.59 4.75
N VAL A 52 -10.17 -4.68 5.04
CA VAL A 52 -8.73 -4.79 4.75
C VAL A 52 -8.42 -6.12 4.07
N VAL A 53 -7.58 -6.06 3.04
CA VAL A 53 -7.05 -7.23 2.34
C VAL A 53 -5.53 -7.15 2.21
N ILE A 54 -4.90 -8.25 1.84
CA ILE A 54 -3.46 -8.35 1.61
C ILE A 54 -3.24 -8.51 0.09
N SER A 55 -2.38 -7.69 -0.50
CA SER A 55 -1.89 -7.91 -1.87
C SER A 55 -0.59 -8.71 -1.79
N GLY A 56 -0.63 -9.93 -2.31
CA GLY A 56 0.48 -10.90 -2.23
C GLY A 56 0.02 -12.26 -1.74
N ASN A 57 0.96 -13.11 -1.33
CA ASN A 57 0.72 -14.51 -0.95
C ASN A 57 0.80 -14.77 0.57
N ALA A 58 0.75 -13.73 1.41
CA ALA A 58 0.81 -13.93 2.86
C ALA A 58 -0.46 -14.62 3.37
N ASP A 59 -0.28 -15.67 4.18
CA ASP A 59 -1.39 -16.34 4.86
C ASP A 59 -1.57 -15.73 6.25
N PHE A 60 -2.65 -14.96 6.43
CA PHE A 60 -2.95 -14.24 7.67
C PHE A 60 -4.45 -14.17 7.95
N PRO A 61 -5.10 -15.28 8.35
CA PRO A 61 -6.51 -15.31 8.66
C PRO A 61 -6.91 -14.31 9.76
N PRO A 62 -8.08 -13.65 9.68
CA PRO A 62 -9.16 -13.90 8.72
C PRO A 62 -9.07 -13.10 7.41
N TYR A 63 -7.97 -12.40 7.15
CA TYR A 63 -7.84 -11.50 6.01
C TYR A 63 -7.66 -12.24 4.70
N VAL A 64 -8.30 -11.72 3.65
CA VAL A 64 -8.19 -12.27 2.29
C VAL A 64 -6.88 -11.83 1.66
N SER A 65 -6.14 -12.78 1.12
CA SER A 65 -4.95 -12.50 0.30
C SER A 65 -5.30 -12.56 -1.19
N ILE A 66 -4.88 -11.53 -1.92
CA ILE A 66 -5.06 -11.40 -3.37
C ILE A 66 -3.69 -11.59 -4.01
N PRO A 67 -3.41 -12.75 -4.61
CA PRO A 67 -2.13 -13.03 -5.21
C PRO A 67 -1.89 -12.20 -6.47
N ASP A 68 -0.62 -11.88 -6.74
CA ASP A 68 -0.24 -11.30 -8.03
C ASP A 68 -0.55 -12.30 -9.15
N PRO A 69 -1.35 -11.93 -10.16
CA PRO A 69 -1.70 -12.83 -11.25
C PRO A 69 -0.48 -13.23 -12.10
N VAL A 70 0.57 -12.43 -12.10
CA VAL A 70 1.84 -12.71 -12.77
C VAL A 70 2.99 -12.28 -11.87
N ALA A 71 3.77 -13.25 -11.39
CA ALA A 71 4.90 -13.00 -10.51
C ALA A 71 5.98 -12.12 -11.18
N HIS A 72 6.64 -11.30 -10.37
CA HIS A 72 7.81 -10.48 -10.76
C HIS A 72 7.56 -9.41 -11.84
N ARG A 73 6.33 -8.98 -12.02
CA ARG A 73 5.98 -7.91 -12.97
C ARG A 73 5.84 -6.52 -12.35
N GLY A 74 6.27 -6.35 -11.11
CA GLY A 74 6.23 -5.09 -10.37
C GLY A 74 4.88 -4.82 -9.69
N PRO A 75 4.81 -3.81 -8.81
CA PRO A 75 3.68 -3.60 -7.92
C PRO A 75 2.38 -3.22 -8.64
N VAL A 76 2.45 -2.66 -9.84
CA VAL A 76 1.25 -2.25 -10.59
C VAL A 76 0.32 -3.42 -10.90
N VAL A 77 0.85 -4.64 -11.04
CA VAL A 77 0.05 -5.84 -11.33
C VAL A 77 -0.80 -6.22 -10.11
N GLY A 78 -0.21 -6.19 -8.92
CA GLY A 78 -0.94 -6.40 -7.66
C GLY A 78 -1.97 -5.28 -7.39
N ILE A 79 -1.62 -4.03 -7.69
CA ILE A 79 -2.53 -2.88 -7.57
C ILE A 79 -3.73 -3.06 -8.49
N ALA A 80 -3.53 -3.40 -9.77
CA ALA A 80 -4.61 -3.62 -10.73
C ALA A 80 -5.51 -4.80 -10.31
N ALA A 81 -4.92 -5.94 -9.91
CA ALA A 81 -5.67 -7.09 -9.41
C ALA A 81 -6.53 -6.75 -8.18
N THR A 82 -5.98 -5.97 -7.26
CA THR A 82 -6.71 -5.56 -6.05
C THR A 82 -7.82 -4.56 -6.37
N LEU A 83 -7.61 -3.64 -7.31
CA LEU A 83 -8.66 -2.72 -7.79
C LEU A 83 -9.79 -3.47 -8.50
N THR A 84 -9.47 -4.53 -9.26
CA THR A 84 -10.49 -5.42 -9.86
C THR A 84 -11.33 -6.08 -8.76
N PHE A 85 -10.70 -6.66 -7.75
CA PHE A 85 -11.40 -7.22 -6.59
C PHE A 85 -12.28 -6.17 -5.89
N ALA A 86 -11.77 -4.95 -5.69
CA ALA A 86 -12.51 -3.85 -5.08
C ALA A 86 -13.75 -3.47 -5.89
N ALA A 87 -13.63 -3.40 -7.22
CA ALA A 87 -14.75 -3.13 -8.13
C ALA A 87 -15.84 -4.21 -7.99
N ASP A 88 -15.46 -5.49 -8.00
CA ASP A 88 -16.38 -6.63 -7.85
C ASP A 88 -17.10 -6.65 -6.49
N LYS A 89 -16.47 -6.08 -5.46
CA LYS A 89 -17.00 -5.96 -4.08
C LYS A 89 -17.66 -4.61 -3.79
N ASN A 90 -17.84 -3.77 -4.82
CA ASN A 90 -18.48 -2.47 -4.73
C ASN A 90 -17.79 -1.48 -3.79
N PHE A 91 -16.46 -1.49 -3.75
CA PHE A 91 -15.65 -0.42 -3.18
C PHE A 91 -15.42 0.67 -4.23
N GLY A 92 -15.29 1.92 -3.79
CA GLY A 92 -15.01 3.06 -4.67
C GLY A 92 -13.51 3.28 -4.91
N ALA A 93 -12.67 2.83 -3.98
CA ALA A 93 -11.22 2.98 -4.03
C ALA A 93 -10.49 1.94 -3.18
N CYS A 94 -9.20 1.79 -3.44
CA CYS A 94 -8.25 1.04 -2.61
C CYS A 94 -7.22 1.98 -1.99
N PHE A 95 -6.95 1.83 -0.70
CA PHE A 95 -5.88 2.50 0.00
C PHE A 95 -4.70 1.56 0.18
N PHE A 96 -3.63 1.80 -0.54
CA PHE A 96 -2.43 0.99 -0.53
C PHE A 96 -1.39 1.52 0.45
N ILE A 97 -0.76 0.60 1.20
CA ILE A 97 0.40 0.88 2.05
C ILE A 97 1.34 -0.35 2.00
N PRO A 98 2.66 -0.14 1.82
CA PRO A 98 3.62 -1.24 1.93
C PRO A 98 3.71 -1.76 3.37
N VAL A 99 3.91 -3.05 3.52
CA VAL A 99 4.08 -3.70 4.83
C VAL A 99 5.34 -3.21 5.57
N ASP A 100 6.33 -2.72 4.83
CA ASP A 100 7.65 -2.31 5.35
C ASP A 100 7.79 -0.80 5.62
N VAL A 101 6.67 -0.07 5.76
CA VAL A 101 6.63 1.35 6.15
C VAL A 101 5.88 1.48 7.50
N PRO A 102 6.49 1.06 8.62
CA PRO A 102 5.78 0.98 9.90
C PRO A 102 5.49 2.33 10.55
N ASP A 103 6.27 3.38 10.22
CA ASP A 103 6.15 4.70 10.86
C ASP A 103 5.06 5.58 10.25
N PHE A 104 4.43 5.13 9.18
CA PHE A 104 3.34 5.86 8.57
C PHE A 104 2.16 5.96 9.56
N SER A 105 1.87 7.16 10.06
CA SER A 105 0.96 7.35 11.20
C SER A 105 -0.52 7.25 10.83
N ILE A 106 -1.37 7.06 11.82
CA ILE A 106 -2.83 7.11 11.64
C ILE A 106 -3.28 8.48 11.11
N ASN A 107 -2.65 9.57 11.56
CA ASN A 107 -2.98 10.92 11.09
C ASN A 107 -2.65 11.06 9.59
N ASP A 108 -1.50 10.54 9.13
CA ASP A 108 -1.13 10.56 7.71
C ASP A 108 -2.14 9.76 6.86
N LEU A 109 -2.62 8.62 7.36
CA LEU A 109 -3.68 7.84 6.71
C LEU A 109 -5.00 8.62 6.64
N GLN A 110 -5.35 9.32 7.71
CA GLN A 110 -6.56 10.16 7.76
C GLN A 110 -6.48 11.36 6.81
N ASP A 111 -5.32 12.00 6.69
CA ASP A 111 -5.11 13.13 5.79
C ASP A 111 -5.24 12.71 4.32
N LEU A 112 -4.68 11.56 3.95
CA LEU A 112 -4.87 10.98 2.61
C LEU A 112 -6.35 10.65 2.35
N LYS A 113 -7.04 10.04 3.32
CA LYS A 113 -8.47 9.72 3.19
C LYS A 113 -9.33 10.97 3.06
N SER A 114 -9.06 12.01 3.83
CA SER A 114 -9.80 13.29 3.79
C SER A 114 -9.62 13.96 2.43
N THR A 115 -8.39 14.06 1.95
CA THR A 115 -8.09 14.62 0.61
C THR A 115 -8.76 13.82 -0.51
N TRP A 116 -8.76 12.48 -0.43
CA TRP A 116 -9.48 11.65 -1.39
C TRP A 116 -10.99 11.90 -1.36
N ARG A 117 -11.59 12.01 -0.18
CA ARG A 117 -13.03 12.31 -0.04
C ARG A 117 -13.42 13.66 -0.59
N GLU A 118 -12.58 14.67 -0.38
CA GLU A 118 -12.80 16.03 -0.86
C GLU A 118 -12.66 16.15 -2.38
N THR A 119 -11.70 15.44 -2.97
CA THR A 119 -11.37 15.61 -4.40
C THR A 119 -11.98 14.54 -5.30
N GLY A 120 -12.31 13.36 -4.75
CA GLY A 120 -12.72 12.18 -5.51
C GLY A 120 -11.62 11.59 -6.41
N GLN A 121 -10.40 12.11 -6.33
CA GLN A 121 -9.28 11.73 -7.17
C GLN A 121 -8.37 10.70 -6.47
N THR A 122 -7.60 9.96 -7.25
CA THR A 122 -6.45 9.22 -6.72
C THR A 122 -5.58 10.18 -5.90
N THR A 123 -5.21 9.79 -4.69
CA THR A 123 -4.46 10.65 -3.74
C THR A 123 -3.21 9.93 -3.30
N LEU A 124 -2.05 10.56 -3.50
CA LEU A 124 -0.75 9.96 -3.25
C LEU A 124 0.00 10.69 -2.13
N ALA A 125 0.74 9.95 -1.32
CA ALA A 125 1.71 10.55 -0.42
C ALA A 125 2.89 11.13 -1.22
N VAL A 126 3.40 12.27 -0.75
CA VAL A 126 4.62 12.90 -1.23
C VAL A 126 5.53 13.16 -0.04
N SER A 127 6.70 12.55 -0.08
CA SER A 127 7.82 12.82 0.81
C SER A 127 8.80 13.76 0.09
N ASP A 128 10.07 13.40 -0.04
CA ASP A 128 11.00 14.07 -0.97
C ASP A 128 10.62 13.85 -2.44
N ARG A 129 9.76 12.88 -2.69
CA ARG A 129 9.22 12.49 -4.01
C ARG A 129 7.81 11.91 -3.85
N THR A 130 7.13 11.71 -4.97
CA THR A 130 5.89 10.96 -4.97
C THR A 130 6.14 9.51 -4.54
N GLU A 131 5.32 9.02 -3.60
CA GLU A 131 5.36 7.65 -3.08
C GLU A 131 4.18 6.84 -3.64
N PRO A 132 4.28 6.27 -4.85
CA PRO A 132 3.11 5.69 -5.52
C PRO A 132 2.60 4.39 -4.89
N LEU A 133 3.33 3.81 -3.95
CA LEU A 133 2.85 2.66 -3.17
C LEU A 133 2.11 3.05 -1.89
N ILE A 134 2.09 4.36 -1.56
CA ILE A 134 1.37 4.91 -0.42
C ILE A 134 0.31 5.87 -0.95
N GLY A 135 -0.94 5.43 -1.02
CA GLY A 135 -1.99 6.29 -1.54
C GLY A 135 -3.30 5.58 -1.83
N ILE A 136 -4.32 6.38 -2.13
CA ILE A 136 -5.66 5.92 -2.44
C ILE A 136 -5.89 5.99 -3.95
N TYR A 137 -6.20 4.86 -4.54
CA TYR A 137 -6.44 4.71 -5.97
C TYR A 137 -7.93 4.50 -6.22
N SER A 138 -8.57 5.41 -6.96
CA SER A 138 -9.96 5.26 -7.35
C SER A 138 -10.14 4.09 -8.32
N VAL A 139 -11.19 3.29 -8.11
CA VAL A 139 -11.53 2.17 -9.02
C VAL A 139 -11.77 2.66 -10.45
N SER A 140 -12.20 3.91 -10.63
CA SER A 140 -12.35 4.51 -11.96
C SER A 140 -11.05 4.57 -12.77
N ASN A 141 -9.87 4.46 -12.14
CA ASN A 141 -8.58 4.45 -12.81
C ASN A 141 -8.08 3.04 -13.18
N LEU A 142 -8.89 2.00 -12.91
CA LEU A 142 -8.54 0.62 -13.24
C LEU A 142 -8.16 0.42 -14.72
N PRO A 143 -8.89 0.98 -15.71
CA PRO A 143 -8.52 0.81 -17.12
C PRO A 143 -7.13 1.36 -17.47
N GLU A 144 -6.70 2.45 -16.86
CA GLU A 144 -5.37 3.06 -17.05
C GLU A 144 -4.28 2.20 -16.41
N LEU A 145 -4.55 1.68 -15.21
CA LEU A 145 -3.62 0.83 -14.47
C LEU A 145 -3.46 -0.55 -15.12
N ASP A 146 -4.53 -1.12 -15.69
CA ASP A 146 -4.46 -2.35 -16.46
C ASP A 146 -3.58 -2.18 -17.72
N ARG A 147 -3.73 -1.07 -18.44
CA ARG A 147 -2.87 -0.73 -19.58
C ARG A 147 -1.40 -0.58 -19.14
N LEU A 148 -1.15 0.05 -17.99
CA LEU A 148 0.19 0.16 -17.43
C LEU A 148 0.75 -1.22 -17.04
N ALA A 149 -0.04 -2.07 -16.40
CA ALA A 149 0.36 -3.43 -15.99
C ALA A 149 0.71 -4.32 -17.18
N ALA A 150 0.01 -4.13 -18.32
CA ALA A 150 0.26 -4.84 -19.57
C ALA A 150 1.47 -4.29 -20.36
N SER A 151 1.90 -3.06 -20.10
CA SER A 151 2.98 -2.40 -20.84
C SER A 151 4.38 -2.91 -20.46
N GLU A 152 5.39 -2.56 -21.26
CA GLU A 152 6.79 -2.83 -20.92
C GLU A 152 7.29 -1.91 -19.79
N ASP A 153 6.91 -0.62 -19.85
CA ASP A 153 7.23 0.37 -18.81
C ASP A 153 6.14 0.40 -17.73
N ARG A 154 6.33 -0.37 -16.67
CA ARG A 154 5.39 -0.52 -15.54
C ARG A 154 5.69 0.41 -14.37
N SER A 155 6.39 1.50 -14.61
CA SER A 155 6.77 2.45 -13.57
C SER A 155 5.60 3.34 -13.15
N LEU A 156 5.02 3.09 -11.98
CA LEU A 156 4.01 3.96 -11.38
C LEU A 156 4.50 5.40 -11.22
N PHE A 157 5.76 5.59 -10.83
CA PHE A 157 6.35 6.92 -10.72
C PHE A 157 6.29 7.70 -12.05
N ARG A 158 6.71 7.06 -13.17
CA ARG A 158 6.63 7.69 -14.49
C ARG A 158 5.19 7.89 -14.95
N PHE A 159 4.30 6.97 -14.62
CA PHE A 159 2.88 7.04 -14.93
C PHE A 159 2.24 8.31 -14.35
N PHE A 160 2.40 8.54 -13.05
CA PHE A 160 1.85 9.74 -12.40
C PHE A 160 2.57 11.01 -12.84
N ARG A 161 3.89 10.99 -12.98
CA ARG A 161 4.65 12.15 -13.45
C ARG A 161 4.24 12.63 -14.85
N ARG A 162 3.79 11.71 -15.72
CA ARG A 162 3.29 12.05 -17.07
C ARG A 162 1.84 12.55 -17.06
N GLY A 163 1.18 12.57 -15.92
CA GLY A 163 -0.23 12.99 -15.82
C GLY A 163 -1.20 12.00 -16.48
N ALA A 164 -0.87 10.71 -16.50
CA ALA A 164 -1.72 9.69 -17.11
C ALA A 164 -3.11 9.60 -16.45
N VAL A 165 -3.19 9.93 -15.16
CA VAL A 165 -4.42 10.14 -14.41
C VAL A 165 -4.30 11.38 -13.54
N SER A 166 -5.40 12.11 -13.36
CA SER A 166 -5.46 13.21 -12.39
C SER A 166 -5.35 12.65 -10.98
N HIS A 167 -4.54 13.30 -10.15
CA HIS A 167 -4.36 12.91 -8.77
C HIS A 167 -4.09 14.10 -7.86
N SER A 168 -4.45 13.96 -6.61
CA SER A 168 -4.11 14.86 -5.51
C SER A 168 -2.92 14.33 -4.74
N THR A 169 -2.28 15.17 -3.95
CA THR A 169 -1.12 14.79 -3.14
C THR A 169 -1.24 15.30 -1.72
N VAL A 170 -0.69 14.54 -0.77
CA VAL A 170 -0.54 14.95 0.64
C VAL A 170 0.93 14.88 1.01
N SER A 171 1.46 16.00 1.54
CA SER A 171 2.85 16.05 2.01
C SER A 171 3.00 15.28 3.31
N ILE A 172 3.95 14.35 3.34
CA ILE A 172 4.25 13.48 4.48
C ILE A 172 5.73 13.65 4.85
N ASP A 173 6.03 13.63 6.13
CA ASP A 173 7.41 13.62 6.60
C ASP A 173 8.19 12.44 5.98
N PRO A 174 9.33 12.68 5.30
CA PRO A 174 10.13 11.63 4.69
C PRO A 174 10.51 10.48 5.63
N LEU A 175 10.72 10.77 6.91
CA LEU A 175 11.03 9.74 7.91
C LEU A 175 9.90 8.73 8.07
N ARG A 176 8.64 9.16 7.92
CA ARG A 176 7.47 8.28 8.03
C ARG A 176 7.23 7.42 6.80
N CYS A 177 7.79 7.80 5.64
CA CYS A 177 7.74 7.02 4.41
C CYS A 177 8.94 6.06 4.27
N ARG A 178 9.79 5.96 5.28
CA ARG A 178 11.01 5.16 5.24
C ARG A 178 10.69 3.67 5.28
N ASN A 179 11.25 2.93 4.32
CA ASN A 179 11.16 1.47 4.31
C ASN A 179 12.20 0.86 5.25
N ILE A 180 11.78 -0.11 6.04
CA ILE A 180 12.69 -1.01 6.76
C ILE A 180 13.07 -2.14 5.81
N ASN A 181 14.33 -2.20 5.39
CA ASN A 181 14.81 -3.16 4.40
C ASN A 181 15.86 -4.14 4.92
N THR A 182 16.51 -3.82 6.04
CA THR A 182 17.59 -4.62 6.62
C THR A 182 17.38 -4.82 8.12
N PRO A 183 18.01 -5.82 8.75
CA PRO A 183 18.02 -5.96 10.21
C PRO A 183 18.55 -4.72 10.92
N GLU A 184 19.57 -4.07 10.34
CA GLU A 184 20.17 -2.85 10.88
C GLU A 184 19.15 -1.68 10.87
N ASP A 185 18.30 -1.56 9.82
CA ASP A 185 17.21 -0.59 9.82
C ASP A 185 16.26 -0.81 11.00
N LEU A 186 16.02 -2.07 11.36
CA LEU A 186 15.14 -2.44 12.47
C LEU A 186 15.72 -2.07 13.84
N GLU A 187 17.04 -2.23 14.03
CA GLU A 187 17.74 -1.91 15.28
C GLU A 187 17.79 -0.39 15.55
N HIS A 188 17.80 0.42 14.50
CA HIS A 188 17.78 1.88 14.59
C HIS A 188 16.38 2.47 14.68
N HIS A 189 15.34 1.63 14.61
CA HIS A 189 13.94 2.01 14.73
C HIS A 189 13.51 1.88 16.19
N GLY A 190 13.51 2.99 16.93
CA GLY A 190 13.07 3.01 18.34
C GLY A 190 14.02 3.76 19.27
N GLN A 191 15.03 4.46 18.73
CA GLN A 191 15.88 5.36 19.52
C GLN A 191 15.44 6.80 19.35
#